data_7483c2fd35814ac4f0764b6621584e45
#
_entry.id   7483c2fd35814ac4f0764b6621584e45
#
_cell.length_a   1.000
_cell.length_b   1.000
_cell.length_c   1.000
_cell.angle_alpha   90.00
_cell.angle_beta   90.00
_cell.angle_gamma   90.00
#
_symmetry.space_group_name_H-M   'P 1'
#
loop_
_entity.id
_entity.type
_entity.pdbx_description
1 polymer ?
#
loop_
_entity_poly.entity_id
_entity_poly.type
_entity_poly.pdbx_seq_one_letter_code
_entity_poly.pdbx_strand_id
1 'polypeptide(L)'
;MTFGRHPDMSQLRAAIAVQDEGTVTAAAQSLGLSQPAVSRLVAMLEADLGFAVFERSRKRLLVTERGSRFLDEARRALAAMTRLAIAGRELAQGQRGLLRIGAIPALAHGVLAQAIGRHVRRAPDIVLDIRQLPRHEQIVGLRAGWLDAGLAALPFSAS
;
A
#
# COMPACT_ATOMS: atom_id res chain seq x y z
N MET A 1 -4.76 -4.64 31.37
CA MET A 1 -5.22 -4.81 29.98
C MET A 1 -4.16 -5.63 29.26
N THR A 2 -4.40 -6.91 29.04
CA THR A 2 -3.50 -7.78 28.25
C THR A 2 -3.71 -7.41 26.80
N PHE A 3 -2.78 -6.67 26.21
CA PHE A 3 -2.78 -6.49 24.76
C PHE A 3 -2.60 -7.88 24.15
N GLY A 4 -3.58 -8.32 23.37
CA GLY A 4 -3.49 -9.54 22.59
C GLY A 4 -2.23 -9.51 21.73
N ARG A 5 -1.82 -10.67 21.22
CA ARG A 5 -0.68 -10.79 20.33
C ARG A 5 -0.86 -9.83 19.15
N HIS A 6 0.14 -8.99 18.88
CA HIS A 6 0.07 -8.09 17.74
C HIS A 6 0.14 -8.89 16.43
N PRO A 7 -0.74 -8.63 15.46
CA PRO A 7 -0.63 -9.23 14.14
C PRO A 7 0.74 -8.98 13.52
N ASP A 8 1.35 -9.98 12.92
CA ASP A 8 2.61 -9.81 12.22
C ASP A 8 2.40 -9.38 10.75
N MET A 9 3.48 -8.88 10.14
CA MET A 9 3.42 -8.39 8.76
C MET A 9 3.00 -9.46 7.75
N SER A 10 3.35 -10.73 7.97
CA SER A 10 3.04 -11.83 7.07
C SER A 10 1.55 -12.16 7.11
N GLN A 11 0.96 -12.15 8.30
CA GLN A 11 -0.49 -12.29 8.51
C GLN A 11 -1.26 -11.16 7.81
N LEU A 12 -0.84 -9.90 8.00
CA LEU A 12 -1.49 -8.75 7.37
C LEU A 12 -1.39 -8.81 5.84
N ARG A 13 -0.22 -9.12 5.29
CA ARG A 13 -0.02 -9.29 3.83
C ARG A 13 -0.88 -10.41 3.27
N ALA A 14 -0.94 -11.56 3.95
CA ALA A 14 -1.75 -12.68 3.51
C ALA A 14 -3.25 -12.32 3.45
N ALA A 15 -3.78 -11.68 4.50
CA ALA A 15 -5.18 -11.28 4.53
C ALA A 15 -5.51 -10.21 3.48
N ILE A 16 -4.64 -9.22 3.27
CA ILE A 16 -4.82 -8.20 2.24
C ILE A 16 -4.81 -8.85 0.85
N ALA A 17 -3.87 -9.76 0.56
CA ALA A 17 -3.82 -10.46 -0.71
C ALA A 17 -5.08 -11.29 -0.96
N VAL A 18 -5.61 -11.95 0.07
CA VAL A 18 -6.87 -12.71 -0.04
C VAL A 18 -8.05 -11.80 -0.37
N GLN A 19 -8.11 -10.59 0.19
CA GLN A 19 -9.15 -9.61 -0.14
C GLN A 19 -9.01 -9.11 -1.59
N ASP A 20 -7.78 -8.80 -2.02
CA ASP A 20 -7.52 -8.24 -3.35
C ASP A 20 -7.75 -9.25 -4.48
N GLU A 21 -7.34 -10.50 -4.27
CA GLU A 21 -7.43 -11.58 -5.24
C GLU A 21 -8.77 -12.36 -5.18
N GLY A 22 -9.55 -12.15 -4.13
CA GLY A 22 -10.85 -12.80 -3.92
C GLY A 22 -10.80 -14.29 -3.57
N THR A 23 -9.62 -14.93 -3.66
CA THR A 23 -9.42 -16.34 -3.28
C THR A 23 -8.08 -16.58 -2.61
N VAL A 24 -8.03 -17.57 -1.70
CA VAL A 24 -6.78 -17.96 -1.03
C VAL A 24 -5.76 -18.52 -2.03
N THR A 25 -6.22 -19.21 -3.07
CA THR A 25 -5.34 -19.79 -4.09
C THR A 25 -4.65 -18.71 -4.92
N ALA A 26 -5.38 -17.70 -5.39
CA ALA A 26 -4.81 -16.59 -6.14
C ALA A 26 -3.87 -15.74 -5.26
N ALA A 27 -4.26 -15.49 -4.00
CA ALA A 27 -3.39 -14.81 -3.02
C ALA A 27 -2.08 -15.59 -2.75
N ALA A 28 -2.14 -16.90 -2.71
CA ALA A 28 -0.94 -17.73 -2.54
C ALA A 28 0.01 -17.59 -3.74
N GLN A 29 -0.52 -17.59 -4.95
CA GLN A 29 0.25 -17.36 -6.17
C GLN A 29 0.90 -15.97 -6.19
N SER A 30 0.14 -14.91 -5.88
CA SER A 30 0.65 -13.53 -5.87
C SER A 30 1.73 -13.30 -4.80
N LEU A 31 1.67 -14.03 -3.69
CA LEU A 31 2.66 -13.95 -2.60
C LEU A 31 3.84 -14.92 -2.76
N GLY A 32 3.82 -15.82 -3.74
CA GLY A 32 4.83 -16.87 -3.87
C GLY A 32 4.82 -17.89 -2.73
N LEU A 33 3.64 -18.13 -2.12
CA LEU A 33 3.44 -19.05 -1.00
C LEU A 33 2.55 -20.23 -1.40
N SER A 34 2.53 -21.28 -0.57
CA SER A 34 1.55 -22.36 -0.72
C SER A 34 0.18 -21.92 -0.17
N GLN A 35 -0.90 -22.45 -0.76
CA GLN A 35 -2.27 -22.19 -0.30
C GLN A 35 -2.48 -22.56 1.20
N PRO A 36 -1.95 -23.70 1.73
CA PRO A 36 -2.02 -23.96 3.16
C PRO A 36 -1.29 -22.95 4.04
N ALA A 37 -0.18 -22.37 3.55
CA ALA A 37 0.55 -21.34 4.29
C ALA A 37 -0.28 -20.04 4.42
N VAL A 38 -0.89 -19.58 3.32
CA VAL A 38 -1.77 -18.40 3.36
C VAL A 38 -3.00 -18.66 4.24
N SER A 39 -3.64 -19.83 4.13
CA SER A 39 -4.76 -20.20 5.00
C SER A 39 -4.39 -20.17 6.49
N ARG A 40 -3.19 -20.68 6.83
CA ARG A 40 -2.69 -20.65 8.22
C ARG A 40 -2.44 -19.22 8.69
N LEU A 41 -1.82 -18.36 7.88
CA LEU A 41 -1.56 -16.97 8.24
C LEU A 41 -2.86 -16.20 8.51
N VAL A 42 -3.89 -16.40 7.67
CA VAL A 42 -5.22 -15.80 7.88
C VAL A 42 -5.87 -16.33 9.16
N ALA A 43 -5.85 -17.65 9.37
CA ALA A 43 -6.43 -18.23 10.59
C ALA A 43 -5.74 -17.74 11.87
N MET A 44 -4.41 -17.60 11.84
CA MET A 44 -3.65 -17.02 12.96
C MET A 44 -4.03 -15.57 13.21
N LEU A 45 -4.18 -14.76 12.15
CA LEU A 45 -4.64 -13.39 12.26
C LEU A 45 -6.01 -13.30 12.95
N GLU A 46 -6.98 -14.08 12.49
CA GLU A 46 -8.33 -14.10 13.05
C GLU A 46 -8.34 -14.56 14.52
N ALA A 47 -7.48 -15.52 14.86
CA ALA A 47 -7.30 -15.95 16.25
C ALA A 47 -6.70 -14.84 17.14
N ASP A 48 -5.70 -14.12 16.65
CA ASP A 48 -5.08 -12.99 17.38
C ASP A 48 -6.06 -11.81 17.54
N LEU A 49 -6.94 -11.59 16.55
CA LEU A 49 -7.95 -10.52 16.58
C LEU A 49 -9.21 -10.88 17.39
N GLY A 50 -9.51 -12.16 17.56
CA GLY A 50 -10.74 -12.63 18.22
C GLY A 50 -12.02 -12.44 17.39
N PHE A 51 -11.90 -12.18 16.09
CA PHE A 51 -13.03 -12.11 15.16
C PHE A 51 -12.64 -12.56 13.75
N ALA A 52 -13.62 -13.01 12.97
CA ALA A 52 -13.43 -13.44 11.61
C ALA A 52 -13.24 -12.24 10.66
N VAL A 53 -12.16 -12.22 9.91
CA VAL A 53 -11.90 -11.25 8.84
C VAL A 53 -12.65 -11.66 7.57
N PHE A 54 -12.76 -12.96 7.34
CA PHE A 54 -13.45 -13.54 6.20
C PHE A 54 -14.56 -14.49 6.65
N GLU A 55 -15.61 -14.58 5.85
CA GLU A 55 -16.66 -15.56 6.00
C GLU A 55 -16.91 -16.33 4.71
N ARG A 56 -17.34 -17.57 4.84
CA ARG A 56 -17.72 -18.40 3.69
C ARG A 56 -19.21 -18.26 3.42
N SER A 57 -19.57 -17.66 2.28
CA SER A 57 -20.93 -17.61 1.81
C SER A 57 -21.09 -18.52 0.59
N ARG A 58 -21.78 -19.64 0.75
CA ARG A 58 -22.03 -20.69 -0.27
C ARG A 58 -20.75 -21.19 -0.94
N LYS A 59 -20.26 -20.54 -2.01
CA LYS A 59 -19.03 -20.91 -2.75
C LYS A 59 -17.99 -19.80 -2.81
N ARG A 60 -18.20 -18.67 -2.11
CA ARG A 60 -17.32 -17.49 -2.15
C ARG A 60 -16.78 -17.18 -0.77
N LEU A 61 -15.55 -16.70 -0.75
CA LEU A 61 -14.96 -16.10 0.42
C LEU A 61 -15.31 -14.60 0.38
N LEU A 62 -15.99 -14.10 1.39
CA LEU A 62 -16.37 -12.70 1.52
C LEU A 62 -15.64 -12.09 2.71
N VAL A 63 -15.26 -10.82 2.59
CA VAL A 63 -14.72 -10.08 3.72
C VAL A 63 -15.88 -9.61 4.62
N THR A 64 -15.75 -9.79 5.93
CA THR A 64 -16.73 -9.27 6.90
C THR A 64 -16.64 -7.75 7.01
N GLU A 65 -17.68 -7.09 7.54
CA GLU A 65 -17.63 -5.63 7.76
C GLU A 65 -16.48 -5.24 8.71
N ARG A 66 -16.28 -6.01 9.79
CA ARG A 66 -15.15 -5.81 10.71
C ARG A 66 -13.81 -6.07 10.02
N GLY A 67 -13.74 -7.13 9.21
CA GLY A 67 -12.59 -7.47 8.42
C GLY A 67 -12.20 -6.36 7.45
N SER A 68 -13.16 -5.80 6.72
CA SER A 68 -12.89 -4.70 5.78
C SER A 68 -12.29 -3.48 6.48
N ARG A 69 -12.89 -3.04 7.58
CA ARG A 69 -12.37 -1.92 8.38
C ARG A 69 -10.95 -2.21 8.91
N PHE A 70 -10.73 -3.42 9.41
CA PHE A 70 -9.41 -3.84 9.90
C PHE A 70 -8.36 -3.85 8.78
N LEU A 71 -8.70 -4.40 7.60
CA LEU A 71 -7.77 -4.47 6.46
C LEU A 71 -7.41 -3.09 5.90
N ASP A 72 -8.31 -2.11 5.99
CA ASP A 72 -7.99 -0.72 5.65
C ASP A 72 -6.93 -0.13 6.60
N GLU A 73 -7.01 -0.39 7.90
CA GLU A 73 -5.98 0.00 8.87
C GLU A 73 -4.67 -0.78 8.64
N ALA A 74 -4.77 -2.09 8.35
CA ALA A 74 -3.62 -2.93 8.04
C ALA A 74 -2.84 -2.40 6.81
N ARG A 75 -3.53 -1.95 5.76
CA ARG A 75 -2.88 -1.30 4.60
C ARG A 75 -2.12 -0.05 4.99
N ARG A 76 -2.70 0.79 5.84
CA ARG A 76 -2.04 2.01 6.35
C ARG A 76 -0.79 1.67 7.17
N ALA A 77 -0.89 0.66 8.04
CA ALA A 77 0.24 0.19 8.85
C ALA A 77 1.38 -0.34 7.97
N LEU A 78 1.09 -1.20 6.98
CA LEU A 78 2.09 -1.71 6.05
C LEU A 78 2.73 -0.60 5.20
N ALA A 79 1.95 0.39 4.77
CA ALA A 79 2.49 1.56 4.08
C ALA A 79 3.43 2.38 4.98
N ALA A 80 3.09 2.54 6.27
CA ALA A 80 3.97 3.19 7.23
C ALA A 80 5.27 2.42 7.47
N MET A 81 5.22 1.09 7.55
CA MET A 81 6.40 0.23 7.64
C MET A 81 7.30 0.35 6.39
N THR A 82 6.69 0.40 5.21
CA THR A 82 7.41 0.63 3.96
C THR A 82 8.14 1.98 3.98
N ARG A 83 7.45 3.06 4.41
CA ARG A 83 8.06 4.39 4.56
C ARG A 83 9.21 4.39 5.56
N LEU A 84 9.06 3.70 6.69
CA LEU A 84 10.12 3.57 7.70
C LEU A 84 11.37 2.89 7.12
N ALA A 85 11.19 1.79 6.38
CA ALA A 85 12.30 1.08 5.74
C ALA A 85 13.01 1.95 4.68
N ILE A 86 12.24 2.77 3.95
CA ILE A 86 12.77 3.72 2.98
C ILE A 86 13.57 4.83 3.70
N ALA A 87 12.98 5.45 4.72
CA ALA A 87 13.64 6.50 5.51
C ALA A 87 14.96 6.00 6.15
N GLY A 88 14.97 4.76 6.65
CA GLY A 88 16.20 4.15 7.17
C GLY A 88 17.31 4.05 6.12
N ARG A 89 16.99 3.69 4.88
CA ARG A 89 17.97 3.67 3.77
C ARG A 89 18.47 5.07 3.39
N GLU A 90 17.58 6.05 3.36
CA GLU A 90 17.92 7.45 3.06
C GLU A 90 18.88 8.04 4.10
N LEU A 91 18.58 7.81 5.38
CA LEU A 91 19.45 8.21 6.48
C LEU A 91 20.83 7.54 6.41
N ALA A 92 20.88 6.24 6.08
CA ALA A 92 22.14 5.52 5.90
C ALA A 92 22.97 6.07 4.72
N GLN A 93 22.33 6.65 3.71
CA GLN A 93 22.98 7.26 2.55
C GLN A 93 23.29 8.76 2.74
N GLY A 94 22.99 9.34 3.91
CA GLY A 94 23.18 10.76 4.20
C GLY A 94 22.22 11.69 3.43
N GLN A 95 21.14 11.14 2.84
CA GLN A 95 20.14 11.94 2.13
C GLN A 95 19.23 12.68 3.13
N ARG A 96 19.02 13.96 2.93
CA ARG A 96 18.24 14.82 3.84
C ARG A 96 16.75 14.89 3.52
N GLY A 97 16.29 14.18 2.52
CA GLY A 97 14.88 14.07 2.13
C GLY A 97 14.73 13.63 0.70
N LEU A 98 13.81 12.72 0.45
CA LEU A 98 13.46 12.26 -0.88
C LEU A 98 11.94 12.33 -1.04
N LEU A 99 11.48 13.10 -2.03
CA LEU A 99 10.05 13.19 -2.39
C LEU A 99 9.80 12.44 -3.68
N ARG A 100 9.00 11.38 -3.59
CA ARG A 100 8.67 10.48 -4.71
C ARG A 100 7.31 10.85 -5.30
N ILE A 101 7.33 11.30 -6.55
CA ILE A 101 6.13 11.78 -7.23
C ILE A 101 5.86 10.89 -8.45
N GLY A 102 4.65 10.32 -8.49
CA GLY A 102 4.09 9.71 -9.70
C GLY A 102 3.33 10.75 -10.51
N ALA A 103 3.52 10.80 -11.83
CA ALA A 103 2.74 11.69 -12.69
C ALA A 103 2.40 11.01 -14.01
N ILE A 104 1.20 11.26 -14.55
CA ILE A 104 0.91 10.91 -15.94
C ILE A 104 1.75 11.76 -16.90
N PRO A 105 2.14 11.25 -18.08
CA PRO A 105 3.03 11.95 -19.02
C PRO A 105 2.62 13.39 -19.31
N ALA A 106 1.31 13.63 -19.52
CA ALA A 106 0.78 14.96 -19.83
C ALA A 106 1.03 16.01 -18.74
N LEU A 107 1.08 15.60 -17.46
CA LEU A 107 1.32 16.50 -16.34
C LEU A 107 2.80 16.58 -15.95
N ALA A 108 3.58 15.53 -16.26
CA ALA A 108 5.01 15.50 -15.96
C ALA A 108 5.80 16.58 -16.71
N HIS A 109 5.47 16.83 -17.97
CA HIS A 109 6.17 17.79 -18.84
C HIS A 109 5.67 19.24 -18.72
N GLY A 110 4.53 19.46 -18.10
CA GLY A 110 3.91 20.79 -17.98
C GLY A 110 3.96 21.35 -16.55
N VAL A 111 2.88 21.12 -15.83
CA VAL A 111 2.66 21.69 -14.48
C VAL A 111 3.74 21.27 -13.50
N LEU A 112 4.16 19.99 -13.54
CA LEU A 112 5.16 19.47 -12.62
C LEU A 112 6.53 20.08 -12.89
N ALA A 113 6.95 20.25 -14.13
CA ALA A 113 8.24 20.87 -14.48
C ALA A 113 8.36 22.29 -13.94
N GLN A 114 7.29 23.09 -14.02
CA GLN A 114 7.26 24.44 -13.44
C GLN A 114 7.32 24.44 -11.91
N ALA A 115 6.60 23.50 -11.27
CA ALA A 115 6.61 23.34 -9.81
C ALA A 115 8.00 22.94 -9.30
N ILE A 116 8.69 22.04 -9.99
CA ILE A 116 10.06 21.60 -9.70
C ILE A 116 11.02 22.78 -9.73
N GLY A 117 10.98 23.61 -10.77
CA GLY A 117 11.86 24.77 -10.88
C GLY A 117 11.71 25.78 -9.74
N ARG A 118 10.53 25.88 -9.14
CA ARG A 118 10.29 26.70 -7.93
C ARG A 118 10.76 26.00 -6.66
N HIS A 119 10.57 24.68 -6.58
CA HIS A 119 10.92 23.90 -5.40
C HIS A 119 12.43 23.80 -5.20
N VAL A 120 13.19 23.49 -6.24
CA VAL A 120 14.67 23.38 -6.20
C VAL A 120 15.32 24.64 -5.67
N ARG A 121 14.74 25.82 -5.98
CA ARG A 121 15.25 27.09 -5.44
C ARG A 121 14.92 27.32 -3.97
N ARG A 122 13.85 26.71 -3.44
CA ARG A 122 13.38 26.92 -2.05
C ARG A 122 13.84 25.84 -1.08
N ALA A 123 14.08 24.64 -1.58
CA ALA A 123 14.44 23.47 -0.78
C ALA A 123 15.48 22.62 -1.53
N PRO A 124 16.72 23.11 -1.68
CA PRO A 124 17.77 22.44 -2.46
C PRO A 124 18.20 21.10 -1.84
N ASP A 125 17.93 20.87 -0.56
CA ASP A 125 18.31 19.65 0.17
C ASP A 125 17.34 18.48 -0.05
N ILE A 126 16.22 18.71 -0.76
CA ILE A 126 15.24 17.66 -1.05
C ILE A 126 15.48 17.10 -2.46
N VAL A 127 15.76 15.81 -2.54
CA VAL A 127 15.86 15.08 -3.79
C VAL A 127 14.45 14.75 -4.29
N LEU A 128 14.18 15.02 -5.57
CA LEU A 128 12.91 14.67 -6.21
C LEU A 128 13.10 13.40 -7.07
N ASP A 129 12.39 12.33 -6.78
CA ASP A 129 12.26 11.14 -7.63
C ASP A 129 10.90 11.21 -8.36
N ILE A 130 10.94 11.52 -9.66
CA ILE A 130 9.73 11.70 -10.46
C ILE A 130 9.61 10.55 -11.44
N ARG A 131 8.49 9.85 -11.37
CA ARG A 131 8.20 8.69 -12.20
C ARG A 131 6.97 8.93 -13.07
N GLN A 132 7.09 8.61 -14.35
CA GLN A 132 5.92 8.59 -15.23
C GLN A 132 5.17 7.28 -15.01
N LEU A 133 4.00 7.37 -14.40
CA LEU A 133 3.18 6.23 -14.01
C LEU A 133 1.73 6.47 -14.40
N PRO A 134 1.03 5.46 -14.94
CA PRO A 134 -0.40 5.53 -15.15
C PRO A 134 -1.12 5.62 -13.78
N ARG A 135 -2.35 6.14 -13.79
CA ARG A 135 -3.11 6.41 -12.57
C ARG A 135 -3.23 5.22 -11.62
N HIS A 136 -3.47 4.02 -12.17
CA HIS A 136 -3.64 2.82 -11.35
C HIS A 136 -2.36 2.46 -10.60
N GLU A 137 -1.19 2.59 -11.22
CA GLU A 137 0.11 2.36 -10.57
C GLU A 137 0.40 3.43 -9.50
N GLN A 138 0.01 4.69 -9.74
CA GLN A 138 0.13 5.74 -8.73
C GLN A 138 -0.71 5.41 -7.49
N ILE A 139 -1.94 4.92 -7.67
CA ILE A 139 -2.80 4.50 -6.55
C ILE A 139 -2.16 3.35 -5.77
N VAL A 140 -1.59 2.35 -6.46
CA VAL A 140 -0.83 1.27 -5.83
C VAL A 140 0.36 1.82 -5.06
N GLY A 141 1.14 2.72 -5.66
CA GLY A 141 2.31 3.31 -5.03
C GLY A 141 2.01 4.12 -3.78
N LEU A 142 0.94 4.93 -3.82
CA LEU A 142 0.48 5.71 -2.67
C LEU A 142 -0.02 4.79 -1.54
N ARG A 143 -0.80 3.76 -1.86
CA ARG A 143 -1.27 2.77 -0.88
C ARG A 143 -0.14 1.96 -0.26
N ALA A 144 0.81 1.55 -1.06
CA ALA A 144 1.98 0.79 -0.63
C ALA A 144 3.07 1.66 0.05
N GLY A 145 2.96 2.99 -0.01
CA GLY A 145 3.88 3.92 0.63
C GLY A 145 5.23 4.09 -0.08
N TRP A 146 5.36 3.64 -1.35
CA TRP A 146 6.56 3.92 -2.14
C TRP A 146 6.43 5.16 -3.05
N LEU A 147 5.24 5.78 -3.11
CA LEU A 147 5.02 7.13 -3.62
C LEU A 147 4.51 8.02 -2.48
N ASP A 148 4.96 9.27 -2.48
CA ASP A 148 4.54 10.30 -1.53
C ASP A 148 3.42 11.17 -2.11
N ALA A 149 3.41 11.36 -3.45
CA ALA A 149 2.38 12.11 -4.16
C ALA A 149 2.10 11.53 -5.54
N GLY A 150 0.89 11.78 -6.05
CA GLY A 150 0.47 11.39 -7.40
C GLY A 150 -0.24 12.53 -8.11
N LEU A 151 0.10 12.73 -9.39
CA LEU A 151 -0.57 13.68 -10.27
C LEU A 151 -1.25 12.94 -11.44
N ALA A 152 -2.57 12.99 -11.46
CA ALA A 152 -3.39 12.40 -12.51
C ALA A 152 -4.57 13.31 -12.82
N ALA A 153 -5.10 13.21 -14.03
CA ALA A 153 -6.35 13.87 -14.36
C ALA A 153 -7.52 13.17 -13.64
N LEU A 154 -8.45 13.97 -13.12
CA LEU A 154 -9.72 13.44 -12.63
C LEU A 154 -10.55 12.93 -13.83
N PRO A 155 -11.28 11.82 -13.70
CA PRO A 155 -12.24 11.45 -14.70
C PRO A 155 -13.30 12.56 -14.77
N PHE A 156 -13.51 13.13 -15.95
CA PHE A 156 -14.73 13.92 -16.18
C PHE A 156 -15.89 12.93 -16.08
N SER A 157 -16.72 13.03 -15.06
CA SER A 157 -18.06 12.49 -15.10
C SER A 157 -18.83 13.40 -16.06
N ALA A 158 -18.99 12.96 -17.31
CA ALA A 158 -20.00 13.53 -18.17
C ALA A 158 -21.36 13.27 -17.49
N SER A 159 -22.02 14.34 -17.09
CA SER A 159 -23.40 14.32 -16.60
C SER A 159 -24.33 13.89 -17.70
#